data_8e1bccea058dcd7f11159752a89fd3ed
#
_entry.id   8e1bccea058dcd7f11159752a89fd3ed
#
_cell.length_a   1.000
_cell.length_b   1.000
_cell.length_c   1.000
_cell.angle_alpha   90.00
_cell.angle_beta   90.00
_cell.angle_gamma   90.00
#
_symmetry.space_group_name_H-M   'P 1'
#
loop_
_entity.id
_entity.type
_entity.pdbx_description
1 polymer ?
#
loop_
_entity_poly.entity_id
_entity_poly.type
_entity_poly.pdbx_seq_one_letter_code
_entity_poly.pdbx_strand_id
1 'polypeptide(L)'
;GHETGAEVIAVSIDLGQGGEDMESIHQRALGCGAVESVIVDARDEFADDFCLPAIKANAMYQNQYPLVSALSRPLIVKHLAAAAKEFGADAIAHGCTGKGNDQVRFEVGFNALVPDAEVIAPVRDYAWTREKAIAFAEEHDLPINVTKKSPFSIDQNVFGRAVETGYLEDLWNAPTKDVYCYTCLLYTSDAADDS
;
A
#
# COMPACT_ATOMS: atom_id res chain seq x y z
N GLY A 1 5.06 -5.20 -18.15
CA GLY A 1 4.80 -5.26 -19.61
C GLY A 1 6.02 -4.88 -20.42
N HIS A 2 6.48 -3.64 -20.33
CA HIS A 2 7.58 -3.14 -21.18
C HIS A 2 8.87 -3.97 -21.08
N GLU A 3 9.29 -4.34 -19.89
CA GLU A 3 10.54 -5.09 -19.66
C GLU A 3 10.44 -6.57 -20.04
N THR A 4 9.29 -7.17 -19.84
CA THR A 4 9.11 -8.62 -19.99
C THR A 4 8.33 -9.01 -21.25
N GLY A 5 7.64 -8.07 -21.88
CA GLY A 5 6.69 -8.33 -22.96
C GLY A 5 5.42 -9.08 -22.51
N ALA A 6 5.23 -9.28 -21.19
CA ALA A 6 4.08 -9.97 -20.67
C ALA A 6 2.84 -9.08 -20.68
N GLU A 7 1.68 -9.69 -20.85
CA GLU A 7 0.38 -9.05 -20.59
C GLU A 7 0.23 -8.81 -19.09
N VAL A 8 -0.15 -7.60 -18.71
CA VAL A 8 -0.27 -7.19 -17.31
C VAL A 8 -1.72 -6.99 -16.96
N ILE A 9 -2.18 -7.68 -15.92
CA ILE A 9 -3.47 -7.45 -15.28
C ILE A 9 -3.21 -6.67 -14.00
N ALA A 10 -3.73 -5.45 -13.91
CA ALA A 10 -3.62 -4.64 -12.72
C ALA A 10 -4.74 -4.99 -11.73
N VAL A 11 -4.38 -5.23 -10.47
CA VAL A 11 -5.36 -5.51 -9.42
C VAL A 11 -5.21 -4.47 -8.32
N SER A 12 -6.26 -3.72 -8.07
CA SER A 12 -6.33 -2.70 -7.02
C SER A 12 -7.35 -3.11 -5.97
N ILE A 13 -6.95 -3.05 -4.71
CA ILE A 13 -7.79 -3.45 -3.58
C ILE A 13 -8.19 -2.20 -2.80
N ASP A 14 -9.50 -1.95 -2.70
CA ASP A 14 -10.03 -0.88 -1.86
C ASP A 14 -10.14 -1.36 -0.41
N LEU A 15 -9.36 -0.75 0.46
CA LEU A 15 -9.32 -0.98 1.90
C LEU A 15 -9.78 0.26 2.68
N GLY A 16 -10.40 1.23 2.01
CA GLY A 16 -10.74 2.53 2.58
C GLY A 16 -9.54 3.47 2.75
N GLN A 17 -8.53 3.32 1.87
CA GLN A 17 -7.32 4.16 1.90
C GLN A 17 -7.60 5.62 1.54
N GLY A 18 -8.73 5.92 0.91
CA GLY A 18 -9.06 7.26 0.46
C GLY A 18 -8.10 7.80 -0.60
N GLY A 19 -8.05 9.12 -0.74
CA GLY A 19 -7.17 9.78 -1.69
C GLY A 19 -7.75 9.83 -3.08
N GLU A 20 -7.24 9.06 -4.01
CA GLU A 20 -7.72 8.98 -5.39
C GLU A 20 -8.90 8.01 -5.50
N ASP A 21 -9.86 8.32 -6.36
CA ASP A 21 -10.99 7.41 -6.61
C ASP A 21 -10.55 6.18 -7.42
N MET A 22 -11.25 5.07 -7.23
CA MET A 22 -10.89 3.80 -7.83
C MET A 22 -11.02 3.80 -9.36
N GLU A 23 -11.92 4.61 -9.92
CA GLU A 23 -12.07 4.73 -11.37
C GLU A 23 -10.84 5.41 -11.98
N SER A 24 -10.31 6.46 -11.35
CA SER A 24 -9.06 7.10 -11.79
C SER A 24 -7.87 6.14 -11.74
N ILE A 25 -7.81 5.26 -10.72
CA ILE A 25 -6.79 4.21 -10.63
C ILE A 25 -6.95 3.19 -11.76
N HIS A 26 -8.17 2.77 -12.05
CA HIS A 26 -8.50 1.85 -13.15
C HIS A 26 -8.04 2.42 -14.50
N GLN A 27 -8.44 3.65 -14.81
CA GLN A 27 -8.08 4.31 -16.07
C GLN A 27 -6.57 4.50 -16.21
N ARG A 28 -5.89 4.85 -15.13
CA ARG A 28 -4.42 4.97 -15.13
C ARG A 28 -3.73 3.63 -15.37
N ALA A 29 -4.20 2.55 -14.77
CA ALA A 29 -3.64 1.22 -15.00
C ALA A 29 -3.72 0.82 -16.48
N LEU A 30 -4.87 1.02 -17.11
CA LEU A 30 -5.05 0.79 -18.55
C LEU A 30 -4.17 1.73 -19.38
N GLY A 31 -4.11 3.01 -19.02
CA GLY A 31 -3.23 3.99 -19.66
C GLY A 31 -1.73 3.68 -19.54
N CYS A 32 -1.32 2.95 -18.51
CA CYS A 32 0.04 2.44 -18.34
C CYS A 32 0.30 1.10 -19.06
N GLY A 33 -0.66 0.59 -19.84
CA GLY A 33 -0.49 -0.61 -20.68
C GLY A 33 -0.95 -1.91 -20.03
N ALA A 34 -1.72 -1.87 -18.95
CA ALA A 34 -2.40 -3.06 -18.47
C ALA A 34 -3.48 -3.49 -19.48
N VAL A 35 -3.59 -4.78 -19.75
CA VAL A 35 -4.63 -5.34 -20.65
C VAL A 35 -5.97 -5.44 -19.94
N GLU A 36 -5.95 -5.54 -18.61
CA GLU A 36 -7.12 -5.58 -17.75
C GLU A 36 -6.82 -4.86 -16.43
N SER A 37 -7.84 -4.28 -15.80
CA SER A 37 -7.72 -3.67 -14.48
C SER A 37 -8.91 -4.07 -13.62
N VAL A 38 -8.63 -4.80 -12.57
CA VAL A 38 -9.60 -5.32 -11.60
C VAL A 38 -9.57 -4.47 -10.35
N ILE A 39 -10.74 -4.01 -9.91
CA ILE A 39 -10.91 -3.32 -8.63
C ILE A 39 -11.70 -4.23 -7.70
N VAL A 40 -11.19 -4.44 -6.51
CA VAL A 40 -11.83 -5.25 -5.47
C VAL A 40 -12.17 -4.33 -4.29
N ASP A 41 -13.46 -4.19 -3.97
CA ASP A 41 -13.89 -3.58 -2.72
C ASP A 41 -13.78 -4.61 -1.60
N ALA A 42 -12.75 -4.48 -0.77
CA ALA A 42 -12.48 -5.38 0.33
C ALA A 42 -12.61 -4.70 1.71
N ARG A 43 -13.31 -3.57 1.78
CA ARG A 43 -13.44 -2.77 3.03
C ARG A 43 -14.15 -3.54 4.13
N ASP A 44 -15.28 -4.15 3.84
CA ASP A 44 -16.05 -4.91 4.82
C ASP A 44 -15.30 -6.19 5.23
N GLU A 45 -14.74 -6.93 4.26
CA GLU A 45 -13.92 -8.10 4.56
C GLU A 45 -12.71 -7.75 5.43
N PHE A 46 -12.05 -6.62 5.14
CA PHE A 46 -10.92 -6.16 5.94
C PHE A 46 -11.34 -5.81 7.37
N ALA A 47 -12.47 -5.12 7.51
CA ALA A 47 -13.00 -4.75 8.82
C ALA A 47 -13.37 -5.98 9.66
N ASP A 48 -14.12 -6.92 9.08
CA ASP A 48 -14.71 -8.05 9.80
C ASP A 48 -13.69 -9.17 10.06
N ASP A 49 -12.91 -9.54 9.05
CA ASP A 49 -12.05 -10.72 9.12
C ASP A 49 -10.63 -10.43 9.63
N PHE A 50 -10.19 -9.17 9.57
CA PHE A 50 -8.83 -8.79 9.99
C PHE A 50 -8.82 -7.77 11.13
N CYS A 51 -9.52 -6.64 10.99
CA CYS A 51 -9.46 -5.58 11.97
C CYS A 51 -10.19 -5.96 13.27
N LEU A 52 -11.39 -6.47 13.18
CA LEU A 52 -12.19 -6.84 14.35
C LEU A 52 -11.55 -7.97 15.18
N PRO A 53 -11.01 -9.05 14.60
CA PRO A 53 -10.23 -10.03 15.34
C PRO A 53 -8.98 -9.45 16.00
N ALA A 54 -8.27 -8.55 15.33
CA ALA A 54 -7.09 -7.89 15.88
C ALA A 54 -7.45 -7.01 17.10
N ILE A 55 -8.56 -6.27 17.04
CA ILE A 55 -9.08 -5.49 18.16
C ILE A 55 -9.45 -6.41 19.34
N LYS A 56 -10.19 -7.50 19.07
CA LYS A 56 -10.59 -8.47 20.10
C LYS A 56 -9.38 -9.12 20.78
N ALA A 57 -8.31 -9.35 20.03
CA ALA A 57 -7.06 -9.89 20.55
C ALA A 57 -6.13 -8.84 21.19
N ASN A 58 -6.50 -7.57 21.18
CA ASN A 58 -5.61 -6.44 21.53
C ASN A 58 -4.25 -6.55 20.83
N ALA A 59 -4.26 -6.89 19.54
CA ALA A 59 -3.05 -7.12 18.75
C ALA A 59 -2.37 -5.80 18.42
N MET A 60 -1.25 -5.54 19.07
CA MET A 60 -0.39 -4.39 18.83
C MET A 60 1.07 -4.82 18.78
N TYR A 61 1.86 -4.18 17.92
CA TYR A 61 3.29 -4.38 17.93
C TYR A 61 3.90 -3.69 19.16
N GLN A 62 4.61 -4.47 19.97
CA GLN A 62 5.24 -4.00 21.23
C GLN A 62 4.27 -3.27 22.18
N ASN A 63 2.99 -3.61 22.15
CA ASN A 63 1.92 -2.96 22.95
C ASN A 63 1.77 -1.44 22.70
N GLN A 64 2.23 -0.92 21.58
CA GLN A 64 2.23 0.51 21.29
C GLN A 64 1.72 0.83 19.88
N TYR A 65 2.07 0.01 18.87
CA TYR A 65 1.81 0.33 17.49
C TYR A 65 0.66 -0.52 16.93
N PRO A 66 -0.45 0.11 16.51
CA PRO A 66 -1.52 -0.58 15.78
C PRO A 66 -1.02 -1.09 14.45
N LEU A 67 -1.43 -2.28 14.07
CA LEU A 67 -0.94 -2.98 12.88
C LEU A 67 -1.64 -2.50 11.59
N VAL A 68 -1.73 -1.20 11.36
CA VAL A 68 -2.49 -0.57 10.27
C VAL A 68 -2.12 -1.17 8.91
N SER A 69 -0.82 -1.14 8.57
CA SER A 69 -0.33 -1.68 7.30
C SER A 69 -0.22 -3.20 7.33
N ALA A 70 0.28 -3.76 8.43
CA ALA A 70 0.58 -5.18 8.52
C ALA A 70 -0.65 -6.07 8.35
N LEU A 71 -1.80 -5.68 8.87
CA LEU A 71 -3.06 -6.42 8.74
C LEU A 71 -3.62 -6.43 7.31
N SER A 72 -3.36 -5.38 6.53
CA SER A 72 -3.87 -5.28 5.17
C SER A 72 -3.14 -6.21 4.19
N ARG A 73 -1.85 -6.51 4.42
CA ARG A 73 -1.03 -7.27 3.46
C ARG A 73 -1.54 -8.70 3.22
N PRO A 74 -1.94 -9.49 4.22
CA PRO A 74 -2.53 -10.80 3.98
C PRO A 74 -3.81 -10.78 3.15
N LEU A 75 -4.66 -9.78 3.34
CA LEU A 75 -5.87 -9.62 2.54
C LEU A 75 -5.54 -9.27 1.08
N ILE A 76 -4.61 -8.35 0.87
CA ILE A 76 -4.14 -8.02 -0.50
C ILE A 76 -3.58 -9.27 -1.18
N VAL A 77 -2.76 -10.04 -0.50
CA VAL A 77 -2.23 -11.32 -1.01
C VAL A 77 -3.34 -12.30 -1.39
N LYS A 78 -4.37 -12.44 -0.55
CA LYS A 78 -5.52 -13.30 -0.82
C LYS A 78 -6.19 -12.96 -2.15
N HIS A 79 -6.47 -11.67 -2.38
CA HIS A 79 -7.12 -11.22 -3.60
C HIS A 79 -6.21 -11.28 -4.82
N LEU A 80 -4.92 -10.96 -4.69
CA LEU A 80 -3.96 -11.10 -5.78
C LEU A 80 -3.76 -12.57 -6.18
N ALA A 81 -3.68 -13.48 -5.21
CA ALA A 81 -3.59 -14.91 -5.48
C ALA A 81 -4.88 -15.46 -6.13
N ALA A 82 -6.05 -14.95 -5.75
CA ALA A 82 -7.31 -15.31 -6.39
C ALA A 82 -7.35 -14.84 -7.85
N ALA A 83 -6.98 -13.58 -8.09
CA ALA A 83 -6.89 -13.03 -9.45
C ALA A 83 -5.85 -13.78 -10.30
N ALA A 84 -4.69 -14.12 -9.77
CA ALA A 84 -3.68 -14.90 -10.49
C ALA A 84 -4.23 -16.26 -10.95
N LYS A 85 -5.01 -16.94 -10.10
CA LYS A 85 -5.67 -18.20 -10.47
C LYS A 85 -6.77 -18.00 -11.51
N GLU A 86 -7.58 -16.97 -11.35
CA GLU A 86 -8.70 -16.66 -12.24
C GLU A 86 -8.23 -16.35 -13.66
N PHE A 87 -7.19 -15.56 -13.78
CA PHE A 87 -6.61 -15.17 -15.08
C PHE A 87 -5.54 -16.12 -15.60
N GLY A 88 -5.15 -17.14 -14.83
CA GLY A 88 -4.09 -18.08 -15.21
C GLY A 88 -2.71 -17.40 -15.31
N ALA A 89 -2.43 -16.46 -14.43
CA ALA A 89 -1.18 -15.71 -14.46
C ALA A 89 0.00 -16.56 -13.97
N ASP A 90 1.11 -16.52 -14.70
CA ASP A 90 2.35 -17.24 -14.38
C ASP A 90 3.20 -16.49 -13.36
N ALA A 91 2.94 -15.18 -13.16
CA ALA A 91 3.72 -14.34 -12.27
C ALA A 91 2.85 -13.33 -11.51
N ILE A 92 3.30 -12.91 -10.33
CA ILE A 92 2.71 -11.82 -9.55
C ILE A 92 3.78 -10.77 -9.31
N ALA A 93 3.48 -9.51 -9.62
CA ALA A 93 4.38 -8.40 -9.41
C ALA A 93 3.95 -7.50 -8.25
N HIS A 94 4.92 -6.99 -7.48
CA HIS A 94 4.69 -5.97 -6.46
C HIS A 94 5.78 -4.90 -6.45
N GLY A 95 5.42 -3.70 -5.98
CA GLY A 95 6.30 -2.53 -5.93
C GLY A 95 7.02 -2.31 -4.59
N CYS A 96 7.12 -3.31 -3.72
CA CYS A 96 7.79 -3.15 -2.43
C CYS A 96 9.29 -2.95 -2.59
N THR A 97 9.85 -2.08 -1.74
CA THR A 97 11.31 -1.92 -1.64
C THR A 97 11.95 -3.08 -0.88
N GLY A 98 13.25 -3.27 -1.05
CA GLY A 98 14.03 -4.28 -0.32
C GLY A 98 14.30 -3.96 1.15
N LYS A 99 13.87 -2.79 1.65
CA LYS A 99 14.17 -2.31 3.00
C LYS A 99 13.09 -2.60 4.04
N GLY A 100 11.85 -2.86 3.61
CA GLY A 100 10.71 -3.05 4.50
C GLY A 100 10.29 -4.50 4.66
N ASN A 101 9.39 -4.73 5.62
CA ASN A 101 8.83 -6.06 5.89
C ASN A 101 7.72 -6.46 4.92
N ASP A 102 7.16 -5.52 4.15
CA ASP A 102 6.02 -5.77 3.28
C ASP A 102 6.34 -6.77 2.17
N GLN A 103 7.54 -6.69 1.56
CA GLN A 103 7.98 -7.67 0.59
C GLN A 103 7.91 -9.11 1.14
N VAL A 104 8.34 -9.31 2.40
CA VAL A 104 8.33 -10.63 3.05
C VAL A 104 6.89 -11.10 3.24
N ARG A 105 5.98 -10.22 3.69
CA ARG A 105 4.56 -10.54 3.87
C ARG A 105 3.91 -10.96 2.57
N PHE A 106 4.18 -10.24 1.48
CA PHE A 106 3.69 -10.57 0.15
C PHE A 106 4.24 -11.90 -0.34
N GLU A 107 5.56 -12.08 -0.36
CA GLU A 107 6.19 -13.27 -0.91
C GLU A 107 5.86 -14.54 -0.13
N VAL A 108 5.85 -14.49 1.20
CA VAL A 108 5.43 -15.63 2.03
C VAL A 108 3.99 -16.01 1.73
N GLY A 109 3.11 -15.02 1.58
CA GLY A 109 1.71 -15.27 1.25
C GLY A 109 1.52 -15.83 -0.17
N PHE A 110 2.22 -15.31 -1.16
CA PHE A 110 2.18 -15.85 -2.53
C PHE A 110 2.71 -17.28 -2.59
N ASN A 111 3.85 -17.55 -1.96
CA ASN A 111 4.39 -18.91 -1.87
C ASN A 111 3.41 -19.90 -1.23
N ALA A 112 2.60 -19.46 -0.28
CA ALA A 112 1.61 -20.31 0.36
C ALA A 112 0.35 -20.53 -0.50
N LEU A 113 -0.10 -19.52 -1.25
CA LEU A 113 -1.38 -19.57 -1.97
C LEU A 113 -1.24 -19.90 -3.46
N VAL A 114 -0.13 -19.55 -4.08
CA VAL A 114 0.17 -19.72 -5.52
C VAL A 114 1.66 -20.07 -5.69
N PRO A 115 2.11 -21.23 -5.17
CA PRO A 115 3.53 -21.60 -5.11
C PRO A 115 4.20 -21.72 -6.48
N ASP A 116 3.42 -21.92 -7.54
CA ASP A 116 3.93 -22.07 -8.90
C ASP A 116 4.09 -20.72 -9.64
N ALA A 117 3.58 -19.61 -9.08
CA ALA A 117 3.71 -18.30 -9.67
C ALA A 117 5.07 -17.66 -9.36
N GLU A 118 5.71 -17.10 -10.37
CA GLU A 118 6.92 -16.29 -10.19
C GLU A 118 6.60 -14.98 -9.46
N VAL A 119 7.44 -14.58 -8.50
CA VAL A 119 7.29 -13.27 -7.84
C VAL A 119 8.28 -12.27 -8.42
N ILE A 120 7.76 -11.19 -9.00
CA ILE A 120 8.52 -10.11 -9.65
C ILE A 120 8.46 -8.86 -8.75
N ALA A 121 9.62 -8.41 -8.28
CA ALA A 121 9.73 -7.23 -7.40
C ALA A 121 10.67 -6.16 -8.00
N PRO A 122 10.29 -5.48 -9.08
CA PRO A 122 11.20 -4.65 -9.87
C PRO A 122 11.80 -3.48 -9.08
N VAL A 123 11.07 -2.89 -8.16
CA VAL A 123 11.58 -1.81 -7.31
C VAL A 123 12.74 -2.29 -6.42
N ARG A 124 12.64 -3.50 -5.90
CA ARG A 124 13.71 -4.13 -5.12
C ARG A 124 14.85 -4.58 -6.02
N ASP A 125 14.54 -5.33 -7.07
CA ASP A 125 15.51 -6.05 -7.88
C ASP A 125 16.40 -5.10 -8.69
N TYR A 126 15.85 -3.97 -9.13
CA TYR A 126 16.61 -2.91 -9.81
C TYR A 126 17.08 -1.78 -8.88
N ALA A 127 16.88 -1.91 -7.56
CA ALA A 127 17.23 -0.90 -6.56
C ALA A 127 16.71 0.51 -6.97
N TRP A 128 15.43 0.58 -7.33
CA TRP A 128 14.82 1.84 -7.75
C TRP A 128 14.69 2.80 -6.57
N THR A 129 15.13 4.03 -6.81
CA THR A 129 14.82 5.16 -5.94
C THR A 129 13.60 5.90 -6.50
N ARG A 130 13.04 6.82 -5.70
CA ARG A 130 11.93 7.68 -6.16
C ARG A 130 12.32 8.49 -7.40
N GLU A 131 13.55 8.99 -7.44
CA GLU A 131 14.06 9.76 -8.58
C GLU A 131 14.15 8.91 -9.83
N LYS A 132 14.65 7.67 -9.72
CA LYS A 132 14.69 6.73 -10.85
C LYS A 132 13.29 6.37 -11.35
N ALA A 133 12.34 6.18 -10.45
CA ALA A 133 10.95 5.88 -10.82
C ALA A 133 10.29 7.05 -11.56
N ILE A 134 10.55 8.29 -11.12
CA ILE A 134 10.08 9.49 -11.82
C ILE A 134 10.70 9.60 -13.22
N ALA A 135 12.02 9.45 -13.33
CA ALA A 135 12.72 9.51 -14.60
C ALA A 135 12.20 8.44 -15.59
N PHE A 136 11.97 7.22 -15.10
CA PHE A 136 11.38 6.15 -15.91
C PHE A 136 9.98 6.50 -16.41
N ALA A 137 9.16 7.09 -15.56
CA ALA A 137 7.82 7.49 -15.94
C ALA A 137 7.81 8.61 -16.99
N GLU A 138 8.74 9.56 -16.86
CA GLU A 138 8.93 10.63 -17.84
C GLU A 138 9.46 10.08 -19.18
N GLU A 139 10.41 9.15 -19.15
CA GLU A 139 10.99 8.52 -20.34
C GLU A 139 9.96 7.72 -21.15
N HIS A 140 9.02 7.09 -20.45
CA HIS A 140 7.99 6.25 -21.08
C HIS A 140 6.63 6.96 -21.23
N ASP A 141 6.57 8.27 -20.97
CA ASP A 141 5.35 9.09 -21.04
C ASP A 141 4.15 8.48 -20.29
N LEU A 142 4.43 7.94 -19.08
CA LEU A 142 3.40 7.30 -18.28
C LEU A 142 2.47 8.35 -17.62
N PRO A 143 1.14 8.13 -17.62
CA PRO A 143 0.16 9.08 -17.09
C PRO A 143 0.11 9.06 -15.56
N ILE A 144 1.25 9.36 -14.91
CA ILE A 144 1.35 9.42 -13.47
C ILE A 144 1.51 10.87 -12.99
N ASN A 145 0.70 11.26 -12.00
CA ASN A 145 0.82 12.55 -11.34
C ASN A 145 1.81 12.45 -10.19
N VAL A 146 3.11 12.47 -10.46
CA VAL A 146 4.12 12.45 -9.42
C VAL A 146 4.34 13.86 -8.89
N THR A 147 3.75 14.16 -7.75
CA THR A 147 4.10 15.39 -7.04
C THR A 147 5.22 15.10 -6.02
N LYS A 148 6.33 15.83 -6.14
CA LYS A 148 7.44 15.83 -5.16
C LYS A 148 7.02 16.36 -3.77
N LYS A 149 5.73 16.62 -3.54
CA LYS A 149 5.26 17.50 -2.46
C LYS A 149 4.82 16.82 -1.18
N SER A 150 4.70 15.51 -1.11
CA SER A 150 4.46 14.90 0.21
C SER A 150 5.78 14.57 0.87
N PRO A 151 6.14 15.23 1.98
CA PRO A 151 7.36 14.91 2.72
C PRO A 151 7.24 13.61 3.50
N PHE A 152 6.06 12.99 3.53
CA PHE A 152 5.74 11.80 4.32
C PHE A 152 5.28 10.64 3.45
N SER A 153 5.54 9.42 3.90
CA SER A 153 4.81 8.22 3.50
C SER A 153 3.59 8.04 4.39
N ILE A 154 2.45 7.78 3.79
CA ILE A 154 1.17 7.66 4.49
C ILE A 154 0.56 6.31 4.15
N ASP A 155 0.37 5.47 5.16
CA ASP A 155 -0.45 4.27 5.10
C ASP A 155 -1.81 4.56 5.74
N GLN A 156 -2.87 4.33 5.00
CA GLN A 156 -4.23 4.60 5.44
C GLN A 156 -5.18 3.51 4.96
N ASN A 157 -6.11 3.11 5.82
CA ASN A 157 -7.18 2.16 5.52
C ASN A 157 -8.28 2.28 6.57
N VAL A 158 -9.33 1.44 6.52
CA VAL A 158 -10.43 1.48 7.50
C VAL A 158 -9.99 1.23 8.94
N PHE A 159 -8.82 0.63 9.18
CA PHE A 159 -8.29 0.39 10.53
C PHE A 159 -7.59 1.61 11.12
N GLY A 160 -7.04 2.49 10.30
CA GLY A 160 -6.37 3.68 10.77
C GLY A 160 -5.40 4.29 9.77
N ARG A 161 -4.55 5.18 10.28
CA ARG A 161 -3.58 5.93 9.51
C ARG A 161 -2.23 5.97 10.21
N ALA A 162 -1.18 5.66 9.48
CA ALA A 162 0.21 5.83 9.91
C ALA A 162 0.92 6.82 8.98
N VAL A 163 1.73 7.68 9.55
CA VAL A 163 2.53 8.67 8.80
C VAL A 163 3.98 8.49 9.22
N GLU A 164 4.85 8.31 8.26
CA GLU A 164 6.26 8.01 8.46
C GLU A 164 7.14 8.66 7.39
N THR A 165 8.44 8.58 7.57
CA THR A 165 9.49 9.08 6.66
C THR A 165 9.63 10.61 6.61
N GLY A 166 10.48 11.07 5.72
CA GLY A 166 10.79 12.48 5.55
C GLY A 166 11.40 13.07 6.79
N TYR A 167 10.92 14.22 7.19
CA TYR A 167 11.41 14.94 8.34
C TYR A 167 11.18 14.20 9.69
N LEU A 168 10.23 13.23 9.73
CA LEU A 168 9.98 12.38 10.90
C LEU A 168 11.03 11.28 11.11
N GLU A 169 11.95 11.08 10.17
CA GLU A 169 13.07 10.13 10.34
C GLU A 169 14.05 10.59 11.43
N ASP A 170 14.15 11.90 11.66
CA ASP A 170 14.87 12.43 12.79
C ASP A 170 13.97 12.38 14.04
N LEU A 171 14.33 11.53 14.99
CA LEU A 171 13.57 11.29 16.21
C LEU A 171 13.47 12.50 17.17
N TRP A 172 14.24 13.55 16.93
CA TRP A 172 14.14 14.82 17.65
C TRP A 172 13.04 15.74 17.10
N ASN A 173 12.53 15.43 15.93
CA ASN A 173 11.46 16.20 15.31
C ASN A 173 10.08 15.76 15.82
N ALA A 174 9.33 16.67 16.42
CA ALA A 174 7.94 16.43 16.75
C ALA A 174 7.06 16.45 15.49
N PRO A 175 6.00 15.62 15.42
CA PRO A 175 5.05 15.68 14.31
C PRO A 175 4.43 17.07 14.18
N THR A 176 4.37 17.57 12.96
CA THR A 176 3.75 18.87 12.63
C THR A 176 2.23 18.75 12.53
N LYS A 177 1.52 19.88 12.60
CA LYS A 177 0.06 19.92 12.61
C LYS A 177 -0.59 19.24 11.39
N ASP A 178 0.07 19.27 10.25
CA ASP A 178 -0.38 18.66 9.00
C ASP A 178 -0.30 17.13 8.97
N VAL A 179 0.41 16.52 9.94
CA VAL A 179 0.42 15.07 10.13
C VAL A 179 -0.91 14.56 10.71
N TYR A 180 -1.57 15.38 11.50
CA TYR A 180 -2.80 15.01 12.21
C TYR A 180 -4.03 15.27 11.33
N CYS A 181 -4.66 14.20 10.80
CA CYS A 181 -5.89 14.29 10.00
C CYS A 181 -7.14 13.85 10.76
N TYR A 182 -6.99 12.89 11.68
CA TYR A 182 -8.11 12.29 12.44
C TYR A 182 -8.16 12.75 13.88
N THR A 183 -7.09 13.34 14.38
CA THR A 183 -6.94 13.79 15.75
C THR A 183 -6.45 15.23 15.77
N CYS A 184 -6.69 15.93 16.89
CA CYS A 184 -6.08 17.23 17.17
C CYS A 184 -4.74 17.05 17.89
N LEU A 185 -3.88 18.05 17.79
CA LEU A 185 -2.70 18.14 18.64
C LEU A 185 -3.16 18.41 20.08
N LEU A 186 -2.88 17.50 21.01
CA LEU A 186 -3.34 17.59 22.40
C LEU A 186 -3.01 18.92 23.09
N TYR A 187 -1.86 19.52 22.74
CA TYR A 187 -1.41 20.80 23.33
C TYR A 187 -2.15 22.05 22.81
N THR A 188 -3.06 21.90 21.85
CA THR A 188 -3.78 23.00 21.21
C THR A 188 -5.29 22.80 21.19
N SER A 189 -5.81 21.72 21.81
CA SER A 189 -7.25 21.48 21.88
C SER A 189 -7.80 22.02 23.20
N ASP A 190 -8.87 22.83 23.14
CA ASP A 190 -9.57 23.35 24.31
C ASP A 190 -10.18 22.23 25.18
N ALA A 191 -10.30 21.02 24.65
CA ALA A 191 -10.79 19.84 25.39
C ALA A 191 -9.85 19.38 26.50
N ALA A 192 -8.62 19.87 26.54
CA ALA A 192 -7.67 19.57 27.62
C ALA A 192 -7.89 20.44 28.88
N ASP A 193 -8.63 21.55 28.76
CA ASP A 193 -8.90 22.48 29.85
C ASP A 193 -10.19 22.15 30.64
N ASP A 194 -11.02 21.22 30.10
CA ASP A 194 -12.31 20.83 30.74
C ASP A 194 -12.24 19.54 31.59
N SER A 195 -11.04 19.07 31.94
CA SER A 195 -10.87 17.83 32.75
C SER A 195 -10.25 18.09 34.13
#